data_324242a8c5acf475f064bbd59ecc45c6
#
_entry.id   324242a8c5acf475f064bbd59ecc45c6
#
_cell.length_a   1.000
_cell.length_b   1.000
_cell.length_c   1.000
_cell.angle_alpha   90.00
_cell.angle_beta   90.00
_cell.angle_gamma   90.00
#
_symmetry.space_group_name_H-M   'P 1'
#
loop_
_entity.id
_entity.type
_entity.pdbx_description
1 polymer ?
#
loop_
_entity_poly.entity_id
_entity_poly.type
_entity_poly.pdbx_seq_one_letter_code
_entity_poly.pdbx_strand_id
1 'polypeptide(L)'
;IARYTARDATFNGFEAKFSYAFFDSGSNRASVSVFGDLVKAEFDNGENVPRIPPSKIGAEVRFSGAEWTGHVHVTRHGEQDDPGRLELATPEYTLLSAYADYHIGLGRDSELKLFIRGDNLLDEEVRTHSSLLKDFSPESGRAISLGLRFEL
;
A
#
# COMPACT_ATOMS: atom_id res chain seq x y z
N ILE A 1 30.87 -14.81 6.88
CA ILE A 1 31.14 -13.82 7.94
C ILE A 1 30.49 -12.51 7.48
N ALA A 2 29.52 -11.99 8.25
CA ALA A 2 28.93 -10.68 7.99
C ALA A 2 29.93 -9.58 8.45
N ARG A 3 30.17 -8.59 7.59
CA ARG A 3 31.01 -7.44 7.90
C ARG A 3 30.14 -6.18 7.86
N TYR A 4 30.10 -5.46 8.96
CA TYR A 4 29.43 -4.17 9.06
C TYR A 4 30.44 -3.06 8.73
N THR A 5 30.08 -2.18 7.81
CA THR A 5 30.91 -1.03 7.43
C THR A 5 29.99 0.20 7.39
N ALA A 6 30.34 1.26 8.11
CA ALA A 6 29.66 2.55 7.99
C ALA A 6 30.09 3.20 6.67
N ARG A 7 29.11 3.81 5.96
CA ARG A 7 29.31 4.60 4.75
C ARG A 7 28.39 5.81 4.80
N ASP A 8 28.88 6.93 4.35
CA ASP A 8 28.06 8.12 4.17
C ASP A 8 27.21 7.97 2.89
N ALA A 9 25.97 8.44 2.95
CA ALA A 9 25.02 8.34 1.85
C ALA A 9 24.12 9.57 1.80
N THR A 10 23.75 9.98 0.61
CA THR A 10 22.81 11.08 0.36
C THR A 10 21.46 10.51 -0.11
N PHE A 11 20.38 10.95 0.53
CA PHE A 11 19.01 10.59 0.18
C PHE A 11 18.28 11.81 -0.34
N ASN A 12 17.65 11.68 -1.51
CA ASN A 12 16.79 12.70 -2.11
C ASN A 12 15.45 12.07 -2.45
N GLY A 13 14.36 12.74 -2.10
CA GLY A 13 13.03 12.20 -2.34
C GLY A 13 11.94 13.26 -2.36
N PHE A 14 10.80 12.84 -2.83
CA PHE A 14 9.58 13.65 -2.87
C PHE A 14 8.39 12.77 -2.52
N GLU A 15 7.47 13.31 -1.70
CA GLU A 15 6.19 12.69 -1.39
C GLU A 15 5.10 13.74 -1.49
N ALA A 16 3.96 13.37 -2.09
CA ALA A 16 2.78 14.21 -2.15
C ALA A 16 1.50 13.40 -1.99
N LYS A 17 0.52 13.99 -1.30
CA LYS A 17 -0.85 13.46 -1.20
C LYS A 17 -1.83 14.60 -1.34
N PHE A 18 -2.82 14.39 -2.19
CA PHE A 18 -3.99 15.26 -2.34
C PHE A 18 -5.24 14.47 -2.01
N SER A 19 -6.16 15.07 -1.25
CA SER A 19 -7.45 14.45 -0.90
C SER A 19 -8.58 15.47 -1.10
N TYR A 20 -9.68 15.02 -1.69
CA TYR A 20 -10.84 15.83 -1.96
C TYR A 20 -12.13 15.09 -1.58
N ALA A 21 -12.94 15.69 -0.70
CA ALA A 21 -14.28 15.21 -0.40
C ALA A 21 -15.24 15.77 -1.44
N PHE A 22 -15.73 14.91 -2.33
CA PHE A 22 -16.64 15.32 -3.40
C PHE A 22 -18.12 15.16 -3.03
N PHE A 23 -18.39 14.47 -1.91
CA PHE A 23 -19.73 14.33 -1.35
C PHE A 23 -19.64 14.37 0.19
N ASP A 24 -20.47 15.18 0.81
CA ASP A 24 -20.58 15.31 2.27
C ASP A 24 -22.03 15.71 2.60
N SER A 25 -22.80 14.80 3.18
CA SER A 25 -24.21 15.02 3.50
C SER A 25 -24.62 14.23 4.75
N GLY A 26 -24.72 14.93 5.88
CA GLY A 26 -25.08 14.35 7.16
C GLY A 26 -24.04 13.33 7.63
N SER A 27 -24.47 12.07 7.75
CA SER A 27 -23.56 10.96 8.16
C SER A 27 -22.81 10.30 6.99
N ASN A 28 -23.06 10.75 5.75
CA ASN A 28 -22.46 10.14 4.56
C ASN A 28 -21.40 11.05 3.95
N ARG A 29 -20.23 10.48 3.67
CA ARG A 29 -19.10 11.17 3.07
C ARG A 29 -18.43 10.31 2.03
N ALA A 30 -18.08 10.91 0.87
CA ALA A 30 -17.25 10.27 -0.12
C ALA A 30 -16.06 11.16 -0.48
N SER A 31 -14.90 10.54 -0.63
CA SER A 31 -13.65 11.24 -0.93
C SER A 31 -12.78 10.45 -1.89
N VAL A 32 -11.96 11.18 -2.62
CA VAL A 32 -10.87 10.64 -3.43
C VAL A 32 -9.54 11.16 -2.91
N SER A 33 -8.55 10.31 -2.89
CA SER A 33 -7.17 10.68 -2.59
C SER A 33 -6.27 10.20 -3.72
N VAL A 34 -5.28 11.01 -4.08
CA VAL A 34 -4.19 10.64 -4.99
C VAL A 34 -2.88 10.92 -4.25
N PHE A 35 -1.94 10.02 -4.36
CA PHE A 35 -0.66 10.15 -3.67
C PHE A 35 0.46 9.53 -4.51
N GLY A 36 1.67 9.92 -4.22
CA GLY A 36 2.86 9.36 -4.84
C GLY A 36 4.10 9.73 -4.09
N ASP A 37 5.12 8.88 -4.22
CA ASP A 37 6.43 9.09 -3.64
C ASP A 37 7.52 8.53 -4.55
N LEU A 38 8.69 9.09 -4.42
CA LEU A 38 9.93 8.61 -5.01
C LEU A 38 11.08 8.94 -4.07
N VAL A 39 12.07 8.06 -4.02
CA VAL A 39 13.31 8.27 -3.29
C VAL A 39 14.48 7.71 -4.10
N LYS A 40 15.60 8.41 -4.08
CA LYS A 40 16.90 7.96 -4.59
C LYS A 40 17.95 8.11 -3.50
N ALA A 41 18.88 7.17 -3.44
CA ALA A 41 19.96 7.23 -2.48
C ALA A 41 21.24 6.68 -3.07
N GLU A 42 22.32 7.43 -2.87
CA GLU A 42 23.65 7.10 -3.35
C GLU A 42 24.67 7.25 -2.22
N PHE A 43 25.64 6.36 -2.18
CA PHE A 43 26.82 6.51 -1.36
C PHE A 43 27.76 7.57 -1.96
N ASP A 44 28.65 8.14 -1.15
CA ASP A 44 29.62 9.16 -1.59
C ASP A 44 30.54 8.70 -2.74
N ASN A 45 30.68 7.40 -2.93
CA ASN A 45 31.43 6.83 -4.05
C ASN A 45 30.60 6.63 -5.34
N GLY A 46 29.34 7.09 -5.37
CA GLY A 46 28.43 6.99 -6.51
C GLY A 46 27.75 5.62 -6.67
N GLU A 47 27.93 4.68 -5.74
CA GLU A 47 27.18 3.41 -5.75
C GLU A 47 25.77 3.64 -5.19
N ASN A 48 24.76 2.96 -5.76
CA ASN A 48 23.40 3.01 -5.25
C ASN A 48 23.29 2.35 -3.86
N VAL A 49 22.50 2.96 -2.98
CA VAL A 49 22.17 2.37 -1.68
C VAL A 49 21.21 1.20 -1.89
N PRO A 50 21.49 0.02 -1.30
CA PRO A 50 20.63 -1.14 -1.46
C PRO A 50 19.21 -0.94 -0.88
N ARG A 51 18.23 -1.63 -1.48
CA ARG A 51 16.84 -1.72 -1.02
C ARG A 51 16.06 -0.41 -1.04
N ILE A 52 16.47 0.53 -1.89
CA ILE A 52 15.68 1.73 -2.15
C ILE A 52 14.43 1.32 -2.93
N PRO A 53 13.22 1.61 -2.43
CA PRO A 53 12.00 1.25 -3.13
C PRO A 53 11.87 2.03 -4.45
N PRO A 54 11.21 1.45 -5.47
CA PRO A 54 10.87 2.18 -6.68
C PRO A 54 9.86 3.29 -6.40
N SER A 55 9.69 4.18 -7.38
CA SER A 55 8.62 5.19 -7.32
C SER A 55 7.25 4.53 -7.20
N LYS A 56 6.34 5.18 -6.50
CA LYS A 56 4.98 4.71 -6.30
C LYS A 56 3.98 5.84 -6.57
N ILE A 57 2.89 5.50 -7.25
CA ILE A 57 1.71 6.36 -7.39
C ILE A 57 0.47 5.55 -7.04
N GLY A 58 -0.51 6.20 -6.43
CA GLY A 58 -1.75 5.51 -6.07
C GLY A 58 -2.94 6.45 -5.97
N ALA A 59 -4.11 5.82 -5.94
CA ALA A 59 -5.38 6.49 -5.69
C ALA A 59 -6.28 5.64 -4.79
N GLU A 60 -7.11 6.31 -4.03
CA GLU A 60 -8.12 5.70 -3.18
C GLU A 60 -9.43 6.45 -3.34
N VAL A 61 -10.53 5.72 -3.48
CA VAL A 61 -11.88 6.23 -3.30
C VAL A 61 -12.44 5.62 -2.02
N ARG A 62 -12.91 6.46 -1.12
CA ARG A 62 -13.47 6.08 0.17
C ARG A 62 -14.89 6.58 0.32
N PHE A 63 -15.76 5.71 0.79
CA PHE A 63 -17.09 6.04 1.26
C PHE A 63 -17.18 5.73 2.76
N SER A 64 -17.81 6.63 3.52
CA SER A 64 -18.10 6.45 4.94
C SER A 64 -19.52 6.93 5.20
N GLY A 65 -20.37 6.07 5.71
CA GLY A 65 -21.76 6.32 6.03
C GLY A 65 -22.14 5.78 7.39
N ALA A 66 -23.40 5.94 7.78
CA ALA A 66 -23.89 5.46 9.07
C ALA A 66 -23.84 3.93 9.19
N GLU A 67 -24.19 3.23 8.11
CA GLU A 67 -24.28 1.77 8.09
C GLU A 67 -23.19 1.12 7.24
N TRP A 68 -22.65 1.85 6.24
CA TRP A 68 -21.68 1.31 5.28
C TRP A 68 -20.40 2.11 5.31
N THR A 69 -19.27 1.41 5.35
CA THR A 69 -17.96 1.99 5.10
C THR A 69 -17.26 1.15 4.04
N GLY A 70 -16.47 1.79 3.18
CA GLY A 70 -15.72 1.05 2.19
C GLY A 70 -14.68 1.91 1.48
N HIS A 71 -13.73 1.23 0.85
CA HIS A 71 -12.77 1.87 -0.02
C HIS A 71 -12.26 0.93 -1.10
N VAL A 72 -11.85 1.53 -2.20
CA VAL A 72 -11.07 0.88 -3.24
C VAL A 72 -9.76 1.65 -3.35
N HIS A 73 -8.67 0.92 -3.36
CA HIS A 73 -7.32 1.45 -3.35
C HIS A 73 -6.50 0.79 -4.45
N VAL A 74 -5.85 1.60 -5.29
CA VAL A 74 -4.95 1.14 -6.33
C VAL A 74 -3.60 1.81 -6.16
N THR A 75 -2.52 1.02 -6.28
CA THR A 75 -1.15 1.53 -6.33
C THR A 75 -0.39 0.90 -7.48
N ARG A 76 0.35 1.72 -8.22
CA ARG A 76 1.36 1.26 -9.17
C ARG A 76 2.73 1.54 -8.60
N HIS A 77 3.54 0.51 -8.50
CA HIS A 77 4.95 0.56 -8.17
C HIS A 77 5.74 0.47 -9.47
N GLY A 78 6.67 1.38 -9.65
CA GLY A 78 7.55 1.37 -10.81
C GLY A 78 8.54 0.21 -10.79
N GLU A 79 9.22 0.00 -11.88
CA GLU A 79 10.39 -0.85 -11.96
C GLU A 79 11.53 -0.26 -11.12
N GLN A 80 12.31 -1.12 -10.44
CA GLN A 80 13.58 -0.71 -9.84
C GLN A 80 14.71 -1.34 -10.67
N ASP A 81 15.23 -0.56 -11.60
CA ASP A 81 16.29 -0.92 -12.54
C ASP A 81 17.67 -0.40 -12.15
N ASP A 82 17.74 0.45 -11.11
CA ASP A 82 18.97 0.97 -10.50
C ASP A 82 19.22 0.36 -9.08
N PRO A 83 19.28 -0.97 -8.93
CA PRO A 83 19.46 -1.59 -7.63
C PRO A 83 20.83 -1.32 -7.05
N GLY A 84 20.97 -1.52 -5.73
CA GLY A 84 22.27 -1.51 -5.07
C GLY A 84 23.15 -2.68 -5.53
N ARG A 85 24.44 -2.59 -5.22
CA ARG A 85 25.39 -3.65 -5.54
C ARG A 85 24.94 -4.98 -4.95
N LEU A 86 24.99 -6.05 -5.76
CA LEU A 86 24.55 -7.42 -5.43
C LEU A 86 23.03 -7.59 -5.25
N GLU A 87 22.24 -6.66 -5.74
CA GLU A 87 20.78 -6.79 -5.79
C GLU A 87 20.29 -7.01 -7.23
N LEU A 88 19.20 -7.74 -7.38
CA LEU A 88 18.51 -7.87 -8.65
C LEU A 88 17.46 -6.75 -8.79
N ALA A 89 17.26 -6.29 -10.01
CA ALA A 89 16.15 -5.41 -10.36
C ALA A 89 14.81 -6.09 -10.05
N THR A 90 13.78 -5.29 -9.83
CA THR A 90 12.42 -5.81 -9.66
C THR A 90 11.48 -5.16 -10.67
N PRO A 91 10.58 -5.93 -11.30
CA PRO A 91 9.63 -5.39 -12.25
C PRO A 91 8.60 -4.48 -11.59
N GLU A 92 7.95 -3.67 -12.41
CA GLU A 92 6.76 -2.92 -11.98
C GLU A 92 5.60 -3.85 -11.68
N TYR A 93 4.69 -3.41 -10.81
CA TYR A 93 3.43 -4.12 -10.53
C TYR A 93 2.34 -3.14 -10.08
N THR A 94 1.09 -3.57 -10.21
CA THR A 94 -0.08 -2.80 -9.78
C THR A 94 -0.87 -3.60 -8.75
N LEU A 95 -1.10 -3.03 -7.59
CA LEU A 95 -1.94 -3.61 -6.56
C LEU A 95 -3.30 -2.94 -6.55
N LEU A 96 -4.35 -3.74 -6.58
CA LEU A 96 -5.72 -3.33 -6.37
C LEU A 96 -6.25 -4.02 -5.11
N SER A 97 -6.75 -3.24 -4.17
CA SER A 97 -7.43 -3.75 -2.97
C SER A 97 -8.77 -3.05 -2.78
N ALA A 98 -9.70 -3.75 -2.14
CA ALA A 98 -11.00 -3.22 -1.80
C ALA A 98 -11.44 -3.72 -0.43
N TYR A 99 -12.20 -2.89 0.26
CA TYR A 99 -12.79 -3.20 1.54
C TYR A 99 -14.20 -2.63 1.62
N ALA A 100 -15.11 -3.36 2.21
CA ALA A 100 -16.42 -2.86 2.59
C ALA A 100 -16.86 -3.51 3.90
N ASP A 101 -17.55 -2.76 4.73
CA ASP A 101 -18.22 -3.25 5.92
C ASP A 101 -19.65 -2.70 6.04
N TYR A 102 -20.47 -3.47 6.72
CA TYR A 102 -21.84 -3.12 7.06
C TYR A 102 -22.08 -3.27 8.56
N HIS A 103 -22.62 -2.21 9.16
CA HIS A 103 -22.88 -2.09 10.58
C HIS A 103 -24.33 -2.36 10.89
N ILE A 104 -24.60 -3.27 11.81
CA ILE A 104 -25.93 -3.68 12.27
C ILE A 104 -26.01 -3.39 13.76
N GLY A 105 -26.78 -2.37 14.14
CA GLY A 105 -27.08 -2.10 15.54
C GLY A 105 -28.01 -3.17 16.10
N LEU A 106 -27.60 -3.85 17.18
CA LEU A 106 -28.36 -4.92 17.83
C LEU A 106 -29.00 -4.47 19.14
N GLY A 107 -28.86 -3.22 19.52
CA GLY A 107 -29.39 -2.63 20.74
C GLY A 107 -28.70 -1.35 21.14
N ARG A 108 -28.79 -0.98 22.44
CA ARG A 108 -28.24 0.30 22.91
C ARG A 108 -26.73 0.37 22.84
N ASP A 109 -26.04 -0.75 23.10
CA ASP A 109 -24.59 -0.78 23.26
C ASP A 109 -23.93 -1.94 22.47
N SER A 110 -24.69 -2.61 21.56
CA SER A 110 -24.19 -3.77 20.83
C SER A 110 -24.27 -3.55 19.33
N GLU A 111 -23.21 -3.88 18.63
CA GLU A 111 -23.08 -3.76 17.17
C GLU A 111 -22.50 -5.03 16.57
N LEU A 112 -23.04 -5.44 15.42
CA LEU A 112 -22.45 -6.47 14.56
C LEU A 112 -21.94 -5.82 13.29
N LYS A 113 -20.67 -6.01 13.00
CA LYS A 113 -20.02 -5.57 11.77
C LYS A 113 -19.71 -6.77 10.88
N LEU A 114 -20.25 -6.77 9.69
CA LEU A 114 -19.90 -7.72 8.63
C LEU A 114 -18.93 -7.06 7.68
N PHE A 115 -17.86 -7.75 7.28
CA PHE A 115 -16.91 -7.15 6.34
C PHE A 115 -16.43 -8.13 5.27
N ILE A 116 -16.08 -7.56 4.13
CA ILE A 116 -15.37 -8.20 3.03
C ILE A 116 -14.10 -7.40 2.72
N ARG A 117 -12.99 -8.10 2.50
CA ARG A 117 -11.73 -7.54 2.09
C ARG A 117 -11.14 -8.33 0.93
N GLY A 118 -10.67 -7.65 -0.07
CA GLY A 118 -9.91 -8.20 -1.18
C GLY A 118 -8.53 -7.55 -1.26
N ASP A 119 -7.49 -8.37 -1.32
CA ASP A 119 -6.09 -7.96 -1.47
C ASP A 119 -5.54 -8.52 -2.77
N ASN A 120 -4.69 -7.76 -3.44
CA ASN A 120 -4.08 -8.13 -4.72
C ASN A 120 -5.11 -8.67 -5.72
N LEU A 121 -6.20 -7.94 -5.93
CA LEU A 121 -7.34 -8.40 -6.75
C LEU A 121 -6.98 -8.63 -8.22
N LEU A 122 -5.89 -8.04 -8.71
CA LEU A 122 -5.37 -8.25 -10.06
C LEU A 122 -4.54 -9.54 -10.18
N ASP A 123 -4.20 -10.19 -9.06
CA ASP A 123 -3.38 -11.40 -8.99
C ASP A 123 -1.96 -11.21 -9.56
N GLU A 124 -1.39 -10.03 -9.33
CA GLU A 124 -0.04 -9.69 -9.76
C GLU A 124 1.02 -10.46 -8.96
N GLU A 125 2.12 -10.83 -9.62
CA GLU A 125 3.31 -11.33 -8.91
C GLU A 125 4.07 -10.15 -8.32
N VAL A 126 3.97 -9.99 -7.01
CA VAL A 126 4.56 -8.86 -6.27
C VAL A 126 5.91 -9.24 -5.69
N ARG A 127 6.94 -8.49 -6.06
CA ARG A 127 8.28 -8.59 -5.47
C ARG A 127 8.70 -7.24 -4.90
N THR A 128 8.43 -7.05 -3.60
CA THR A 128 8.77 -5.80 -2.91
C THR A 128 10.27 -5.58 -2.88
N HIS A 129 10.77 -4.55 -3.57
CA HIS A 129 12.22 -4.32 -3.76
C HIS A 129 13.00 -4.24 -2.44
N SER A 130 12.43 -3.64 -1.41
CA SER A 130 13.06 -3.53 -0.07
C SER A 130 13.10 -4.84 0.72
N SER A 131 12.40 -5.89 0.27
CA SER A 131 12.39 -7.21 0.93
C SER A 131 13.70 -7.96 0.71
N LEU A 132 14.21 -8.60 1.76
CA LEU A 132 15.34 -9.53 1.66
C LEU A 132 14.97 -10.83 0.94
N LEU A 133 13.68 -11.11 0.82
CA LEU A 133 13.17 -12.34 0.22
C LEU A 133 12.72 -12.15 -1.23
N LYS A 134 12.86 -10.95 -1.81
CA LYS A 134 12.34 -10.61 -3.14
C LYS A 134 12.77 -11.59 -4.25
N ASP A 135 13.99 -12.12 -4.14
CA ASP A 135 14.57 -13.02 -5.14
C ASP A 135 14.12 -14.49 -4.96
N PHE A 136 13.59 -14.81 -3.78
CA PHE A 136 13.22 -16.19 -3.40
C PHE A 136 11.71 -16.42 -3.39
N SER A 137 10.94 -15.45 -2.94
CA SER A 137 9.49 -15.61 -2.77
C SER A 137 8.77 -14.31 -3.08
N PRO A 138 7.79 -14.33 -4.00
CA PRO A 138 6.86 -13.22 -4.14
C PRO A 138 5.96 -13.10 -2.90
N GLU A 139 5.28 -11.96 -2.77
CA GLU A 139 4.19 -11.77 -1.82
C GLU A 139 3.00 -12.67 -2.17
N SER A 140 2.01 -12.72 -1.29
CA SER A 140 0.78 -13.49 -1.52
C SER A 140 0.04 -12.98 -2.76
N GLY A 141 -0.46 -13.88 -3.58
CA GLY A 141 -1.38 -13.60 -4.69
C GLY A 141 -2.73 -13.09 -4.19
N ARG A 142 -3.73 -13.08 -5.08
CA ARG A 142 -5.07 -12.62 -4.75
C ARG A 142 -5.67 -13.35 -3.54
N ALA A 143 -6.19 -12.56 -2.59
CA ALA A 143 -6.87 -13.06 -1.41
C ALA A 143 -8.21 -12.35 -1.21
N ILE A 144 -9.24 -13.11 -0.80
CA ILE A 144 -10.53 -12.56 -0.39
C ILE A 144 -10.83 -13.07 1.00
N SER A 145 -11.14 -12.16 1.92
CA SER A 145 -11.48 -12.44 3.31
C SER A 145 -12.87 -11.95 3.63
N LEU A 146 -13.63 -12.78 4.34
CA LEU A 146 -14.92 -12.43 4.90
C LEU A 146 -14.83 -12.56 6.42
N GLY A 147 -15.48 -11.67 7.15
CA GLY A 147 -15.47 -11.76 8.59
C GLY A 147 -16.64 -11.03 9.23
N LEU A 148 -16.77 -11.31 10.51
CA LEU A 148 -17.71 -10.64 11.38
C LEU A 148 -17.01 -10.22 12.68
N ARG A 149 -17.43 -9.08 13.22
CA ARG A 149 -17.00 -8.58 14.51
C ARG A 149 -18.24 -8.20 15.30
N PHE A 150 -18.28 -8.64 16.54
CA PHE A 150 -19.32 -8.29 17.49
C PHE A 150 -18.71 -7.40 18.59
N GLU A 151 -19.34 -6.26 18.86
CA GLU A 151 -18.96 -5.30 19.90
C GLU A 151 -20.12 -5.15 20.90
N LEU A 152 -19.78 -5.14 22.22
CA LEU A 152 -20.70 -5.02 23.36
C LEU A 152 -20.53 -3.68 24.04
#